data_d3f378d7536d42ccd895a91b2659f86d
#
_entry.id   d3f378d7536d42ccd895a91b2659f86d
#
_cell.length_a   1.000
_cell.length_b   1.000
_cell.length_c   1.000
_cell.angle_alpha   90.00
_cell.angle_beta   90.00
_cell.angle_gamma   90.00
#
_symmetry.space_group_name_H-M   'P 1'
#
loop_
_entity.id
_entity.type
_entity.pdbx_description
1 polymer ?
#
loop_
_entity_poly.entity_id
_entity_poly.type
_entity_poly.pdbx_seq_one_letter_code
_entity_poly.pdbx_strand_id
1 'polypeptide(L)'
;MPTEPRPEQPRKADRDALVNPEPFPTKPRSGPNPLWIVLVLLIVGGLAWLASKRQRTAKDTGSGRSAQGAYAVPVIPGVVQQQDVPIYLDGLGTVQAFNTVTIHSRVDGQVVKIAFVEGQDVHTGDVLAQLDPAPFQAQLDQNVAKKAQDEAQLAIARLTLDRDKELLASKILAQQDYDTQQATVDQLVATVRGDQASIDNARVQLAYTTITSPLDGRTGIRQIDQGNIVHANDSNGIVVITQLRPISVTFTLPEQQLQQIRQHMPADGAMTTLAIDRDNRNVLSEGTLAVIDNQIDVTTGTIRLKATFQNKDLKLWPGQFVNMRLLLETRNGPVVPASVVQHGPDGDFAFVISNLTAQVQPIKVAHVDNGQALIEQGLTAGEQVVVDGQYKLQPGSKVKLPEPKESGGQQAPRSSPRSKASPPS
;
A
#
# COMPACT_ATOMS: atom_id res chain seq x y z
N MET A 1 -44.65 30.11 -22.19
CA MET A 1 -44.93 30.29 -20.75
C MET A 1 -45.81 29.15 -20.32
N PRO A 2 -45.29 28.31 -19.40
CA PRO A 2 -46.01 27.98 -18.18
C PRO A 2 -45.10 28.12 -16.97
N THR A 3 -45.70 28.50 -15.87
CA THR A 3 -45.30 28.94 -14.56
C THR A 3 -44.54 27.85 -13.76
N GLU A 4 -43.40 28.27 -13.21
CA GLU A 4 -42.65 27.56 -12.16
C GLU A 4 -43.40 27.54 -10.83
N PRO A 5 -43.41 26.46 -10.07
CA PRO A 5 -43.85 26.47 -8.68
C PRO A 5 -42.71 26.82 -7.71
N ARG A 6 -43.01 27.75 -6.81
CA ARG A 6 -42.25 28.27 -5.70
C ARG A 6 -41.94 27.17 -4.67
N PRO A 7 -40.76 27.09 -4.05
CA PRO A 7 -40.49 26.16 -2.96
C PRO A 7 -41.08 26.63 -1.63
N GLU A 8 -41.79 25.74 -0.96
CA GLU A 8 -42.35 25.94 0.39
C GLU A 8 -41.24 26.04 1.45
N GLN A 9 -41.40 27.02 2.35
CA GLN A 9 -40.60 27.20 3.55
C GLN A 9 -41.01 26.19 4.62
N PRO A 10 -40.09 25.59 5.43
CA PRO A 10 -40.48 24.79 6.57
C PRO A 10 -40.93 25.66 7.75
N ARG A 11 -42.08 25.29 8.32
CA ARG A 11 -42.69 25.85 9.52
C ARG A 11 -41.76 25.73 10.73
N LYS A 12 -41.65 26.83 11.48
CA LYS A 12 -41.11 26.89 12.85
C LYS A 12 -42.00 26.06 13.77
N ALA A 13 -41.42 25.05 14.40
CA ALA A 13 -42.02 24.34 15.54
C ALA A 13 -41.51 24.95 16.85
N ASP A 14 -42.46 25.15 17.73
CA ASP A 14 -42.41 25.81 19.03
C ASP A 14 -41.22 25.36 19.93
N ARG A 15 -40.51 26.34 20.42
CA ARG A 15 -39.79 26.30 21.69
C ARG A 15 -40.74 26.82 22.75
N ASP A 16 -41.16 25.94 23.69
CA ASP A 16 -41.46 26.29 25.08
C ASP A 16 -42.05 25.07 25.79
N ALA A 17 -41.18 24.36 26.53
CA ALA A 17 -41.59 23.54 27.67
C ALA A 17 -40.41 23.45 28.65
N LEU A 18 -40.18 24.52 29.38
CA LEU A 18 -39.43 24.51 30.64
C LEU A 18 -40.23 23.74 31.67
N VAL A 19 -39.85 22.52 31.96
CA VAL A 19 -40.35 21.76 33.11
C VAL A 19 -39.52 22.10 34.31
N ASN A 20 -40.08 22.83 35.25
CA ASN A 20 -39.58 23.08 36.59
C ASN A 20 -39.57 21.77 37.39
N PRO A 21 -38.51 21.37 38.10
CA PRO A 21 -38.59 20.28 39.04
C PRO A 21 -39.17 20.76 40.39
N GLU A 22 -40.25 20.11 40.82
CA GLU A 22 -40.86 20.33 42.12
C GLU A 22 -39.91 20.00 43.27
N PRO A 23 -39.99 20.68 44.40
CA PRO A 23 -39.15 20.48 45.57
C PRO A 23 -39.61 19.23 46.38
N PHE A 24 -38.70 18.37 46.73
CA PHE A 24 -38.89 17.21 47.61
C PHE A 24 -39.35 17.66 49.02
N PRO A 25 -40.31 16.93 49.64
CA PRO A 25 -40.78 17.28 51.00
C PRO A 25 -39.73 16.96 52.04
N THR A 26 -39.38 17.92 52.86
CA THR A 26 -38.52 17.78 54.02
C THR A 26 -39.30 17.08 55.15
N LYS A 27 -38.83 15.90 55.56
CA LYS A 27 -39.27 15.21 56.78
C LYS A 27 -38.72 15.92 58.04
N PRO A 28 -39.50 16.11 59.11
CA PRO A 28 -39.01 16.70 60.34
C PRO A 28 -38.04 15.77 61.08
N ARG A 29 -36.92 16.29 61.49
CA ARG A 29 -35.96 15.64 62.39
C ARG A 29 -36.58 15.49 63.78
N SER A 30 -36.92 14.27 64.18
CA SER A 30 -37.14 13.90 65.57
C SER A 30 -35.80 13.72 66.26
N GLY A 31 -35.57 14.45 67.33
CA GLY A 31 -34.36 14.35 68.15
C GLY A 31 -34.24 12.98 68.81
N PRO A 32 -33.00 12.56 69.12
CA PRO A 32 -32.76 11.23 69.69
C PRO A 32 -33.31 11.18 71.12
N ASN A 33 -34.11 10.14 71.43
CA ASN A 33 -34.63 9.85 72.76
C ASN A 33 -33.45 9.59 73.73
N PRO A 34 -33.48 10.17 74.93
CA PRO A 34 -32.37 10.00 75.90
C PRO A 34 -32.10 8.56 76.31
N LEU A 35 -33.05 7.66 76.16
CA LEU A 35 -32.87 6.20 76.40
C LEU A 35 -31.90 5.52 75.47
N TRP A 36 -31.70 6.05 74.25
CA TRP A 36 -30.74 5.45 73.27
C TRP A 36 -29.30 5.80 73.62
N ILE A 37 -29.04 6.91 74.30
CA ILE A 37 -27.69 7.31 74.76
C ILE A 37 -27.23 6.41 75.86
N VAL A 38 -28.11 6.00 76.80
CA VAL A 38 -27.81 5.07 77.82
C VAL A 38 -27.51 3.67 77.33
N LEU A 39 -28.21 3.21 76.29
CA LEU A 39 -28.00 1.92 75.64
C LEU A 39 -26.65 1.84 74.89
N VAL A 40 -26.27 2.92 74.23
CA VAL A 40 -24.97 3.03 73.54
C VAL A 40 -23.80 3.04 74.52
N LEU A 41 -23.93 3.74 75.67
CA LEU A 41 -22.89 3.75 76.72
C LEU A 41 -22.70 2.36 77.36
N LEU A 42 -23.78 1.58 77.56
CA LEU A 42 -23.68 0.21 78.09
C LEU A 42 -23.03 -0.76 77.05
N ILE A 43 -23.33 -0.59 75.77
CA ILE A 43 -22.67 -1.41 74.71
C ILE A 43 -21.20 -1.07 74.56
N VAL A 44 -20.82 0.21 74.58
CA VAL A 44 -19.42 0.64 74.49
C VAL A 44 -18.63 0.22 75.78
N GLY A 45 -19.22 0.31 76.98
CA GLY A 45 -18.63 -0.21 78.25
C GLY A 45 -18.44 -1.73 78.21
N GLY A 46 -19.43 -2.47 77.65
CA GLY A 46 -19.33 -3.92 77.53
C GLY A 46 -18.26 -4.37 76.53
N LEU A 47 -18.17 -3.67 75.39
CA LEU A 47 -17.14 -3.92 74.36
C LEU A 47 -15.74 -3.59 74.87
N ALA A 48 -15.56 -2.50 75.65
CA ALA A 48 -14.30 -2.14 76.27
C ALA A 48 -13.88 -3.17 77.34
N TRP A 49 -14.84 -3.74 78.12
CA TRP A 49 -14.58 -4.81 79.11
C TRP A 49 -14.20 -6.12 78.44
N LEU A 50 -14.87 -6.48 77.30
CA LEU A 50 -14.50 -7.66 76.51
C LEU A 50 -13.12 -7.51 75.87
N ALA A 51 -12.78 -6.31 75.36
CA ALA A 51 -11.47 -6.02 74.78
C ALA A 51 -10.33 -6.10 75.84
N SER A 52 -10.57 -5.62 77.11
CA SER A 52 -9.59 -5.71 78.16
C SER A 52 -9.38 -7.14 78.67
N LYS A 53 -10.39 -8.02 78.56
CA LYS A 53 -10.26 -9.44 78.95
C LYS A 53 -9.47 -10.24 77.88
N ARG A 54 -9.55 -9.80 76.56
CA ARG A 54 -8.79 -10.41 75.46
C ARG A 54 -7.29 -10.06 75.46
N GLN A 55 -6.91 -8.97 76.12
CA GLN A 55 -5.49 -8.55 76.23
C GLN A 55 -4.68 -9.26 77.33
N ARG A 56 -5.34 -10.04 78.19
CA ARG A 56 -4.60 -10.73 79.34
C ARG A 56 -4.26 -12.21 79.06
N THR A 57 -4.61 -12.74 77.86
CA THR A 57 -4.25 -14.12 77.51
C THR A 57 -3.28 -14.24 76.32
N ALA A 58 -2.58 -13.14 76.01
CA ALA A 58 -1.60 -13.14 74.90
C ALA A 58 -0.21 -12.71 75.48
N LYS A 59 0.24 -13.33 76.58
CA LYS A 59 1.62 -13.24 77.01
C LYS A 59 2.04 -14.64 77.43
N ASP A 60 2.55 -15.37 76.53
CA ASP A 60 3.54 -16.46 76.61
C ASP A 60 3.25 -17.48 75.47
N THR A 61 3.72 -17.19 74.29
CA THR A 61 4.32 -18.16 73.38
C THR A 61 5.36 -17.43 72.59
N GLY A 62 6.54 -17.45 73.13
CA GLY A 62 7.72 -16.96 72.47
C GLY A 62 8.07 -17.82 71.26
N SER A 63 8.71 -17.18 70.33
CA SER A 63 9.70 -17.77 69.47
C SER A 63 9.20 -18.85 68.45
N GLY A 64 8.92 -18.41 67.27
CA GLY A 64 8.69 -19.26 66.13
C GLY A 64 8.32 -18.46 64.88
N ARG A 65 8.98 -17.34 64.60
CA ARG A 65 9.06 -16.85 63.23
C ARG A 65 9.96 -17.83 62.50
N SER A 66 9.39 -18.99 62.16
CA SER A 66 9.90 -19.80 61.07
C SER A 66 10.11 -18.84 59.92
N ALA A 67 11.36 -18.61 59.60
CA ALA A 67 11.74 -18.11 58.31
C ALA A 67 11.00 -19.01 57.29
N GLN A 68 9.87 -18.53 56.76
CA GLN A 68 9.25 -19.11 55.61
C GLN A 68 10.36 -19.08 54.55
N GLY A 69 11.01 -20.24 54.38
CA GLY A 69 12.04 -20.41 53.38
C GLY A 69 11.50 -19.83 52.10
N ALA A 70 12.12 -18.77 51.62
CA ALA A 70 11.74 -18.10 50.40
C ALA A 70 11.76 -19.19 49.31
N TYR A 71 10.59 -19.76 49.01
CA TYR A 71 10.45 -20.69 47.89
C TYR A 71 10.93 -19.97 46.65
N ALA A 72 12.04 -20.45 46.10
CA ALA A 72 12.53 -19.90 44.84
C ALA A 72 11.51 -20.21 43.72
N VAL A 73 11.01 -19.19 43.11
CA VAL A 73 10.02 -19.29 42.03
C VAL A 73 10.73 -19.78 40.75
N PRO A 74 10.30 -20.90 40.14
CA PRO A 74 10.88 -21.33 38.87
C PRO A 74 10.51 -20.34 37.78
N VAL A 75 11.53 -19.84 37.08
CA VAL A 75 11.39 -18.88 35.97
C VAL A 75 12.23 -19.31 34.79
N ILE A 76 11.82 -18.94 33.57
CA ILE A 76 12.62 -19.09 32.37
C ILE A 76 13.36 -17.78 32.13
N PRO A 77 14.70 -17.78 32.22
CA PRO A 77 15.50 -16.60 31.93
C PRO A 77 15.67 -16.40 30.43
N GLY A 78 15.78 -15.15 30.01
CA GLY A 78 16.28 -14.72 28.71
C GLY A 78 17.43 -13.75 28.87
N VAL A 79 18.19 -13.54 27.81
CA VAL A 79 19.28 -12.56 27.79
C VAL A 79 18.89 -11.45 26.86
N VAL A 80 19.05 -10.21 27.31
CA VAL A 80 18.85 -9.01 26.47
C VAL A 80 19.90 -9.00 25.37
N GLN A 81 19.46 -8.99 24.12
CA GLN A 81 20.35 -8.99 22.95
C GLN A 81 20.36 -7.60 22.31
N GLN A 82 21.51 -7.19 21.80
CA GLN A 82 21.63 -6.00 20.98
C GLN A 82 21.34 -6.40 19.51
N GLN A 83 20.34 -5.83 18.90
CA GLN A 83 19.94 -6.17 17.52
C GLN A 83 19.49 -4.93 16.75
N ASP A 84 19.63 -5.02 15.43
CA ASP A 84 19.06 -4.05 14.51
C ASP A 84 17.59 -4.41 14.26
N VAL A 85 16.68 -3.55 14.69
CA VAL A 85 15.23 -3.75 14.55
C VAL A 85 14.71 -2.78 13.48
N PRO A 86 14.20 -3.29 12.38
CA PRO A 86 13.54 -2.45 11.39
C PRO A 86 12.17 -1.99 11.92
N ILE A 87 11.91 -0.70 11.83
CA ILE A 87 10.63 -0.08 12.22
C ILE A 87 9.83 0.18 10.95
N TYR A 88 8.67 -0.43 10.86
CA TYR A 88 7.78 -0.32 9.73
C TYR A 88 6.54 0.51 10.04
N LEU A 89 6.02 1.17 9.01
CA LEU A 89 4.67 1.72 9.00
C LEU A 89 3.80 0.81 8.14
N ASP A 90 2.75 0.28 8.75
CA ASP A 90 1.84 -0.66 8.12
C ASP A 90 0.66 0.06 7.48
N GLY A 91 0.32 -0.31 6.24
CA GLY A 91 -0.80 0.23 5.49
C GLY A 91 -1.46 -0.80 4.60
N LEU A 92 -2.69 -0.55 4.18
CA LEU A 92 -3.37 -1.37 3.19
C LEU A 92 -3.17 -0.78 1.80
N GLY A 93 -2.75 -1.61 0.85
CA GLY A 93 -2.49 -1.22 -0.52
C GLY A 93 -3.33 -1.96 -1.53
N THR A 94 -3.51 -1.32 -2.69
CA THR A 94 -4.09 -1.93 -3.89
C THR A 94 -3.04 -1.92 -4.98
N VAL A 95 -2.81 -3.08 -5.56
CA VAL A 95 -1.89 -3.25 -6.68
C VAL A 95 -2.52 -2.62 -7.93
N GLN A 96 -1.76 -1.80 -8.63
CA GLN A 96 -2.15 -1.15 -9.87
C GLN A 96 -1.12 -1.44 -10.95
N ALA A 97 -1.58 -1.60 -12.18
CA ALA A 97 -0.67 -1.64 -13.31
C ALA A 97 0.18 -0.38 -13.34
N PHE A 98 1.43 -0.50 -13.83
CA PHE A 98 2.26 0.69 -14.01
C PHE A 98 1.69 1.60 -15.09
N ASN A 99 1.32 1.00 -16.24
CA ASN A 99 0.57 1.64 -17.32
C ASN A 99 -0.52 0.66 -17.83
N THR A 100 -1.66 1.21 -18.21
CA THR A 100 -2.74 0.47 -18.86
C THR A 100 -3.19 1.28 -20.06
N VAL A 101 -3.23 0.64 -21.23
CA VAL A 101 -3.67 1.28 -22.48
C VAL A 101 -4.72 0.40 -23.15
N THR A 102 -5.86 0.99 -23.45
CA THR A 102 -6.87 0.38 -24.33
C THR A 102 -6.51 0.71 -25.77
N ILE A 103 -6.31 -0.31 -26.58
CA ILE A 103 -5.94 -0.17 -27.99
C ILE A 103 -7.21 0.05 -28.81
N HIS A 104 -7.27 1.19 -29.48
CA HIS A 104 -8.35 1.55 -30.39
C HIS A 104 -7.82 1.64 -31.84
N SER A 105 -8.69 1.43 -32.79
CA SER A 105 -8.41 1.82 -34.17
C SER A 105 -8.41 3.36 -34.29
N ARG A 106 -7.56 3.89 -35.18
CA ARG A 106 -7.54 5.32 -35.55
C ARG A 106 -8.24 5.60 -36.85
N VAL A 107 -8.60 4.54 -37.61
CA VAL A 107 -9.30 4.60 -38.90
C VAL A 107 -10.39 3.54 -38.91
N ASP A 108 -11.42 3.78 -39.68
CA ASP A 108 -12.51 2.84 -39.88
C ASP A 108 -12.07 1.72 -40.85
N GLY A 109 -12.45 0.48 -40.53
CA GLY A 109 -12.11 -0.63 -41.43
C GLY A 109 -12.48 -1.99 -40.86
N GLN A 110 -12.43 -3.01 -41.72
CA GLN A 110 -12.64 -4.40 -41.31
C GLN A 110 -11.34 -4.99 -40.75
N VAL A 111 -11.44 -5.70 -39.64
CA VAL A 111 -10.32 -6.45 -39.07
C VAL A 111 -10.06 -7.70 -39.92
N VAL A 112 -8.94 -7.68 -40.64
CA VAL A 112 -8.53 -8.81 -41.51
C VAL A 112 -7.76 -9.84 -40.71
N LYS A 113 -6.96 -9.42 -39.74
CA LYS A 113 -6.10 -10.32 -38.97
C LYS A 113 -5.94 -9.81 -37.54
N ILE A 114 -5.95 -10.76 -36.58
CA ILE A 114 -5.53 -10.55 -35.21
C ILE A 114 -4.23 -11.35 -35.04
N ALA A 115 -3.16 -10.67 -34.58
CA ALA A 115 -1.81 -11.24 -34.56
C ALA A 115 -1.31 -11.55 -33.16
N PHE A 116 -2.14 -11.46 -32.12
CA PHE A 116 -1.79 -11.79 -30.74
C PHE A 116 -2.70 -12.91 -30.19
N VAL A 117 -2.23 -13.55 -29.12
CA VAL A 117 -3.01 -14.47 -28.31
C VAL A 117 -3.38 -13.77 -27.00
N GLU A 118 -4.58 -14.02 -26.49
CA GLU A 118 -5.05 -13.47 -25.21
C GLU A 118 -4.11 -13.90 -24.06
N GLY A 119 -3.74 -12.95 -23.21
CA GLY A 119 -2.80 -13.19 -22.11
C GLY A 119 -1.32 -13.26 -22.53
N GLN A 120 -0.98 -13.01 -23.79
CA GLN A 120 0.39 -13.00 -24.28
C GLN A 120 1.14 -11.75 -23.81
N ASP A 121 2.41 -11.89 -23.49
CA ASP A 121 3.32 -10.75 -23.31
C ASP A 121 3.69 -10.19 -24.69
N VAL A 122 3.58 -8.89 -24.87
CA VAL A 122 3.88 -8.14 -26.11
C VAL A 122 4.85 -7.01 -25.83
N HIS A 123 5.62 -6.63 -26.85
CA HIS A 123 6.57 -5.53 -26.79
C HIS A 123 6.07 -4.34 -27.59
N THR A 124 6.63 -3.20 -27.29
CA THR A 124 6.39 -1.97 -28.05
C THR A 124 6.70 -2.18 -29.53
N GLY A 125 5.73 -1.90 -30.41
CA GLY A 125 5.85 -2.09 -31.85
C GLY A 125 5.31 -3.44 -32.38
N ASP A 126 5.03 -4.42 -31.52
CA ASP A 126 4.43 -5.69 -31.94
C ASP A 126 3.07 -5.45 -32.59
N VAL A 127 2.82 -6.11 -33.72
CA VAL A 127 1.56 -6.03 -34.44
C VAL A 127 0.48 -6.79 -33.67
N LEU A 128 -0.60 -6.09 -33.34
CA LEU A 128 -1.76 -6.66 -32.62
C LEU A 128 -2.89 -7.02 -33.56
N ALA A 129 -3.23 -6.11 -34.48
CA ALA A 129 -4.28 -6.33 -35.45
C ALA A 129 -3.97 -5.60 -36.75
N GLN A 130 -4.56 -6.09 -37.84
CA GLN A 130 -4.47 -5.47 -39.16
C GLN A 130 -5.86 -5.28 -39.70
N LEU A 131 -6.15 -4.04 -40.10
CA LEU A 131 -7.35 -3.70 -40.86
C LEU A 131 -7.10 -3.93 -42.32
N ASP A 132 -8.18 -3.99 -43.13
CA ASP A 132 -8.09 -4.06 -44.60
C ASP A 132 -7.36 -2.81 -45.16
N PRO A 133 -6.13 -2.97 -45.68
CA PRO A 133 -5.36 -1.84 -46.21
C PRO A 133 -5.80 -1.41 -47.64
N ALA A 134 -6.59 -2.24 -48.32
CA ALA A 134 -6.87 -2.03 -49.77
C ALA A 134 -7.50 -0.67 -50.09
N PRO A 135 -8.51 -0.16 -49.35
CA PRO A 135 -9.07 1.16 -49.57
C PRO A 135 -8.05 2.30 -49.42
N PHE A 136 -7.20 2.18 -48.39
CA PHE A 136 -6.17 3.18 -48.06
C PHE A 136 -5.02 3.16 -49.06
N GLN A 137 -4.62 1.96 -49.53
CA GLN A 137 -3.62 1.82 -50.56
C GLN A 137 -4.12 2.42 -51.89
N ALA A 138 -5.38 2.17 -52.30
CA ALA A 138 -5.97 2.76 -53.46
C ALA A 138 -6.01 4.30 -53.40
N GLN A 139 -6.32 4.86 -52.21
CA GLN A 139 -6.30 6.31 -52.03
C GLN A 139 -4.88 6.89 -52.13
N LEU A 140 -3.88 6.20 -51.58
CA LEU A 140 -2.47 6.58 -51.70
C LEU A 140 -2.05 6.58 -53.19
N ASP A 141 -2.35 5.51 -53.91
CA ASP A 141 -2.00 5.36 -55.34
C ASP A 141 -2.69 6.44 -56.22
N GLN A 142 -3.94 6.78 -55.89
CA GLN A 142 -4.65 7.89 -56.53
C GLN A 142 -3.94 9.23 -56.32
N ASN A 143 -3.51 9.54 -55.10
CA ASN A 143 -2.82 10.79 -54.79
C ASN A 143 -1.42 10.83 -55.45
N VAL A 144 -0.72 9.69 -55.54
CA VAL A 144 0.57 9.57 -56.24
C VAL A 144 0.39 9.84 -57.74
N ALA A 145 -0.65 9.26 -58.35
CA ALA A 145 -0.96 9.50 -59.78
C ALA A 145 -1.32 10.97 -60.06
N LYS A 146 -2.08 11.60 -59.14
CA LYS A 146 -2.41 13.03 -59.23
C LYS A 146 -1.17 13.91 -59.22
N LYS A 147 -0.27 13.68 -58.25
CA LYS A 147 1.00 14.41 -58.19
C LYS A 147 1.83 14.26 -59.43
N ALA A 148 1.92 13.04 -60.00
CA ALA A 148 2.64 12.78 -61.26
C ALA A 148 2.07 13.57 -62.44
N GLN A 149 0.73 13.69 -62.51
CA GLN A 149 0.03 14.52 -63.48
C GLN A 149 0.41 15.99 -63.38
N ASP A 150 0.38 16.54 -62.14
CA ASP A 150 0.64 17.96 -61.91
C ASP A 150 2.15 18.29 -62.03
N GLU A 151 3.03 17.35 -61.71
CA GLU A 151 4.47 17.45 -62.00
C GLU A 151 4.75 17.52 -63.50
N ALA A 152 4.02 16.76 -64.34
CA ALA A 152 4.14 16.85 -65.80
C ALA A 152 3.67 18.21 -66.32
N GLN A 153 2.56 18.77 -65.76
CA GLN A 153 2.11 20.12 -66.12
C GLN A 153 3.15 21.19 -65.71
N LEU A 154 3.71 21.06 -64.52
CA LEU A 154 4.76 21.94 -64.04
C LEU A 154 6.01 21.89 -64.92
N ALA A 155 6.41 20.70 -65.39
CA ALA A 155 7.52 20.54 -66.30
C ALA A 155 7.31 21.29 -67.63
N ILE A 156 6.09 21.18 -68.23
CA ILE A 156 5.72 21.90 -69.43
C ILE A 156 5.77 23.42 -69.14
N ALA A 157 5.17 23.89 -68.03
CA ALA A 157 5.13 25.31 -67.72
C ALA A 157 6.56 25.89 -67.47
N ARG A 158 7.46 25.13 -66.89
CA ARG A 158 8.88 25.51 -66.75
C ARG A 158 9.59 25.61 -68.10
N LEU A 159 9.40 24.64 -69.00
CA LEU A 159 9.95 24.70 -70.37
C LEU A 159 9.44 25.92 -71.13
N THR A 160 8.16 26.29 -70.99
CA THR A 160 7.60 27.51 -71.60
C THR A 160 8.26 28.76 -70.95
N LEU A 161 8.37 28.84 -69.65
CA LEU A 161 9.00 29.95 -68.94
C LEU A 161 10.46 30.16 -69.40
N ASP A 162 11.23 29.08 -69.57
CA ASP A 162 12.62 29.14 -70.02
C ASP A 162 12.70 29.73 -71.44
N ARG A 163 11.78 29.33 -72.37
CA ARG A 163 11.68 29.90 -73.67
C ARG A 163 11.27 31.39 -73.62
N ASP A 164 10.29 31.74 -72.81
CA ASP A 164 9.81 33.10 -72.62
C ASP A 164 10.91 34.00 -72.09
N LYS A 165 11.79 33.47 -71.19
CA LYS A 165 12.98 34.18 -70.70
C LYS A 165 13.93 34.51 -71.84
N GLU A 166 14.21 33.61 -72.75
CA GLU A 166 15.10 33.84 -73.89
C GLU A 166 14.49 34.88 -74.90
N LEU A 167 13.16 34.80 -75.12
CA LEU A 167 12.42 35.73 -75.97
C LEU A 167 12.37 37.15 -75.40
N LEU A 168 12.19 37.23 -74.08
CA LEU A 168 12.25 38.52 -73.35
C LEU A 168 13.63 39.16 -73.47
N ALA A 169 14.72 38.36 -73.26
CA ALA A 169 16.10 38.84 -73.40
C ALA A 169 16.35 39.38 -74.87
N SER A 170 15.69 38.79 -75.84
CA SER A 170 15.77 39.23 -77.21
C SER A 170 14.76 40.37 -77.55
N LYS A 171 14.03 40.91 -76.58
CA LYS A 171 13.00 41.96 -76.65
C LYS A 171 11.84 41.61 -77.63
N ILE A 172 11.55 40.36 -77.82
CA ILE A 172 10.45 39.85 -78.70
C ILE A 172 9.17 39.68 -77.90
N LEU A 173 9.28 39.40 -76.58
CA LEU A 173 8.16 39.15 -75.64
C LEU A 173 7.96 40.35 -74.71
N ALA A 174 6.69 40.62 -74.33
CA ALA A 174 6.37 41.64 -73.32
C ALA A 174 6.70 41.15 -71.96
N GLN A 175 7.11 42.03 -71.06
CA GLN A 175 7.43 41.70 -69.62
C GLN A 175 6.21 41.08 -68.89
N GLN A 176 5.00 41.59 -69.23
CA GLN A 176 3.75 41.10 -68.61
C GLN A 176 3.48 39.62 -68.95
N ASP A 177 3.81 39.14 -70.11
CA ASP A 177 3.59 37.73 -70.53
C ASP A 177 4.56 36.82 -69.75
N TYR A 178 5.85 37.23 -69.60
CA TYR A 178 6.80 36.51 -68.81
C TYR A 178 6.38 36.43 -67.29
N ASP A 179 5.96 37.56 -66.70
CA ASP A 179 5.50 37.62 -65.34
C ASP A 179 4.26 36.73 -65.10
N THR A 180 3.36 36.65 -66.07
CA THR A 180 2.17 35.77 -66.04
C THR A 180 2.60 34.30 -66.08
N GLN A 181 3.54 33.95 -66.96
CA GLN A 181 4.06 32.57 -67.02
C GLN A 181 4.84 32.19 -65.73
N GLN A 182 5.61 33.12 -65.15
CA GLN A 182 6.28 32.91 -63.84
C GLN A 182 5.26 32.63 -62.74
N ALA A 183 4.19 33.44 -62.67
CA ALA A 183 3.11 33.22 -61.70
C ALA A 183 2.42 31.85 -61.89
N THR A 184 2.27 31.40 -63.15
CA THR A 184 1.74 30.08 -63.46
C THR A 184 2.64 28.95 -62.96
N VAL A 185 3.94 29.06 -63.14
CA VAL A 185 4.94 28.11 -62.58
C VAL A 185 4.86 28.08 -61.08
N ASP A 186 4.83 29.27 -60.40
CA ASP A 186 4.76 29.36 -58.94
C ASP A 186 3.46 28.72 -58.39
N GLN A 187 2.33 28.93 -59.12
CA GLN A 187 1.06 28.26 -58.81
C GLN A 187 1.18 26.73 -58.88
N LEU A 188 1.76 26.20 -59.96
CA LEU A 188 1.92 24.77 -60.17
C LEU A 188 2.92 24.16 -59.15
N VAL A 189 3.95 24.88 -58.78
CA VAL A 189 4.84 24.47 -57.66
C VAL A 189 4.08 24.34 -56.37
N ALA A 190 3.17 25.28 -56.07
CA ALA A 190 2.34 25.22 -54.87
C ALA A 190 1.36 24.03 -54.95
N THR A 191 0.76 23.74 -56.11
CA THR A 191 -0.12 22.59 -56.35
C THR A 191 0.61 21.26 -56.07
N VAL A 192 1.80 21.05 -56.65
CA VAL A 192 2.62 19.84 -56.42
C VAL A 192 2.98 19.67 -54.94
N ARG A 193 3.21 20.76 -54.20
CA ARG A 193 3.41 20.68 -52.72
C ARG A 193 2.15 20.25 -51.99
N GLY A 194 0.97 20.73 -52.45
CA GLY A 194 -0.31 20.30 -51.90
C GLY A 194 -0.59 18.79 -52.15
N ASP A 195 -0.23 18.31 -53.35
CA ASP A 195 -0.35 16.87 -53.66
C ASP A 195 0.60 16.02 -52.78
N GLN A 196 1.83 16.51 -52.57
CA GLN A 196 2.75 15.83 -51.66
C GLN A 196 2.17 15.71 -50.23
N ALA A 197 1.58 16.77 -49.71
CA ALA A 197 0.91 16.73 -48.40
C ALA A 197 -0.26 15.75 -48.36
N SER A 198 -1.02 15.63 -49.48
CA SER A 198 -2.10 14.66 -49.63
C SER A 198 -1.60 13.22 -49.66
N ILE A 199 -0.46 12.96 -50.32
CA ILE A 199 0.24 11.67 -50.31
C ILE A 199 0.68 11.32 -48.87
N ASP A 200 1.28 12.26 -48.17
CA ASP A 200 1.79 12.03 -46.81
C ASP A 200 0.62 11.72 -45.85
N ASN A 201 -0.52 12.42 -46.00
CA ASN A 201 -1.72 12.12 -45.21
C ASN A 201 -2.26 10.71 -45.52
N ALA A 202 -2.39 10.32 -46.81
CA ALA A 202 -2.82 8.98 -47.19
C ALA A 202 -1.89 7.89 -46.68
N ARG A 203 -0.57 8.16 -46.67
CA ARG A 203 0.44 7.24 -46.10
C ARG A 203 0.27 7.03 -44.61
N VAL A 204 -0.01 8.11 -43.87
CA VAL A 204 -0.29 8.03 -42.43
C VAL A 204 -1.56 7.22 -42.17
N GLN A 205 -2.63 7.44 -42.92
CA GLN A 205 -3.87 6.65 -42.79
C GLN A 205 -3.65 5.18 -43.11
N LEU A 206 -2.87 4.85 -44.12
CA LEU A 206 -2.48 3.48 -44.44
C LEU A 206 -1.65 2.86 -43.29
N ALA A 207 -0.74 3.61 -42.68
CA ALA A 207 0.03 3.13 -41.53
C ALA A 207 -0.88 2.81 -40.34
N TYR A 208 -1.97 3.54 -40.13
CA TYR A 208 -2.94 3.27 -39.09
C TYR A 208 -3.75 1.99 -39.26
N THR A 209 -3.74 1.37 -40.45
CA THR A 209 -4.35 0.05 -40.67
C THR A 209 -3.58 -1.07 -39.95
N THR A 210 -2.31 -0.86 -39.65
CA THR A 210 -1.52 -1.78 -38.86
C THR A 210 -1.48 -1.28 -37.40
N ILE A 211 -2.18 -1.98 -36.55
CA ILE A 211 -2.33 -1.60 -35.13
C ILE A 211 -1.24 -2.30 -34.31
N THR A 212 -0.40 -1.51 -33.64
CA THR A 212 0.75 -2.00 -32.86
C THR A 212 0.63 -1.65 -31.38
N SER A 213 1.36 -2.38 -30.55
CA SER A 213 1.47 -2.09 -29.12
C SER A 213 2.30 -0.82 -28.87
N PRO A 214 1.79 0.15 -28.10
CA PRO A 214 2.55 1.34 -27.72
C PRO A 214 3.46 1.13 -26.50
N LEU A 215 3.35 -0.01 -25.82
CA LEU A 215 4.11 -0.32 -24.60
C LEU A 215 4.37 -1.82 -24.48
N ASP A 216 5.34 -2.15 -23.63
CA ASP A 216 5.61 -3.53 -23.20
C ASP A 216 4.61 -3.92 -22.12
N GLY A 217 3.91 -5.03 -22.31
CA GLY A 217 2.90 -5.47 -21.35
C GLY A 217 2.25 -6.78 -21.74
N ARG A 218 1.19 -7.12 -21.01
CA ARG A 218 0.38 -8.32 -21.28
C ARG A 218 -0.96 -7.93 -21.87
N THR A 219 -1.35 -8.62 -22.94
CA THR A 219 -2.66 -8.47 -23.55
C THR A 219 -3.74 -9.04 -22.62
N GLY A 220 -4.86 -8.32 -22.56
CA GLY A 220 -6.09 -8.80 -21.91
C GLY A 220 -6.92 -9.70 -22.83
N ILE A 221 -8.20 -9.81 -22.49
CA ILE A 221 -9.20 -10.50 -23.30
C ILE A 221 -9.49 -9.65 -24.53
N ARG A 222 -9.57 -10.28 -25.68
CA ARG A 222 -9.92 -9.68 -26.97
C ARG A 222 -11.38 -9.22 -26.95
N GLN A 223 -11.62 -7.99 -27.38
CA GLN A 223 -12.96 -7.42 -27.42
C GLN A 223 -13.60 -7.46 -28.81
N ILE A 224 -12.80 -7.74 -29.85
CA ILE A 224 -13.22 -7.71 -31.24
C ILE A 224 -12.68 -8.96 -31.99
N ASP A 225 -13.49 -9.54 -32.84
CA ASP A 225 -13.12 -10.70 -33.66
C ASP A 225 -12.69 -10.31 -35.08
N GLN A 226 -11.93 -11.21 -35.73
CA GLN A 226 -11.59 -11.10 -37.12
C GLN A 226 -12.87 -11.10 -37.95
N GLY A 227 -12.95 -10.21 -38.95
CA GLY A 227 -14.12 -9.99 -39.80
C GLY A 227 -15.03 -8.87 -39.30
N ASN A 228 -14.92 -8.42 -38.07
CA ASN A 228 -15.70 -7.28 -37.55
C ASN A 228 -15.23 -5.96 -38.19
N ILE A 229 -16.16 -5.02 -38.34
CA ILE A 229 -15.86 -3.64 -38.72
C ILE A 229 -15.64 -2.84 -37.44
N VAL A 230 -14.57 -2.09 -37.38
CA VAL A 230 -14.21 -1.18 -36.27
C VAL A 230 -14.27 0.27 -36.78
N HIS A 231 -14.65 1.18 -35.86
CA HIS A 231 -14.67 2.60 -36.13
C HIS A 231 -13.68 3.33 -35.20
N ALA A 232 -13.12 4.43 -35.70
CA ALA A 232 -12.17 5.24 -34.90
C ALA A 232 -12.77 5.81 -33.61
N ASN A 233 -14.09 5.95 -33.53
CA ASN A 233 -14.82 6.49 -32.40
C ASN A 233 -15.47 5.41 -31.51
N ASP A 234 -15.20 4.14 -31.75
CA ASP A 234 -15.75 3.06 -30.92
C ASP A 234 -15.27 3.20 -29.48
N SER A 235 -16.20 3.13 -28.54
CA SER A 235 -15.90 3.16 -27.08
C SER A 235 -15.19 1.91 -26.60
N ASN A 236 -15.43 0.78 -27.26
CA ASN A 236 -14.81 -0.50 -26.98
C ASN A 236 -13.50 -0.60 -27.76
N GLY A 237 -12.40 -0.83 -27.08
CA GLY A 237 -11.12 -1.07 -27.74
C GLY A 237 -11.03 -2.45 -28.37
N ILE A 238 -9.92 -2.72 -29.05
CA ILE A 238 -9.59 -4.04 -29.60
C ILE A 238 -9.11 -4.97 -28.49
N VAL A 239 -8.21 -4.46 -27.64
CA VAL A 239 -7.62 -5.17 -26.50
C VAL A 239 -7.08 -4.14 -25.50
N VAL A 240 -7.06 -4.52 -24.22
CA VAL A 240 -6.38 -3.76 -23.17
C VAL A 240 -5.00 -4.36 -22.97
N ILE A 241 -3.96 -3.54 -22.99
CA ILE A 241 -2.59 -3.95 -22.66
C ILE A 241 -2.23 -3.35 -21.30
N THR A 242 -1.74 -4.21 -20.44
CA THR A 242 -1.41 -3.87 -19.04
C THR A 242 0.06 -4.16 -18.77
N GLN A 243 0.79 -3.14 -18.35
CA GLN A 243 2.18 -3.28 -17.95
C GLN A 243 2.25 -3.87 -16.53
N LEU A 244 2.75 -5.11 -16.42
CA LEU A 244 2.90 -5.84 -15.17
C LEU A 244 4.32 -5.77 -14.58
N ARG A 245 5.29 -5.32 -15.35
CA ARG A 245 6.72 -5.20 -15.02
C ARG A 245 7.27 -3.86 -15.54
N PRO A 246 7.61 -2.93 -14.66
CA PRO A 246 7.32 -2.90 -13.22
C PRO A 246 5.81 -2.79 -12.94
N ILE A 247 5.41 -2.93 -11.66
CA ILE A 247 4.05 -2.74 -11.18
C ILE A 247 4.04 -1.74 -10.03
N SER A 248 2.91 -1.11 -9.78
CA SER A 248 2.75 -0.14 -8.70
C SER A 248 1.81 -0.67 -7.62
N VAL A 249 2.01 -0.24 -6.39
CA VAL A 249 1.04 -0.39 -5.31
C VAL A 249 0.73 0.98 -4.73
N THR A 250 -0.54 1.33 -4.71
CA THR A 250 -1.02 2.53 -4.03
C THR A 250 -1.56 2.12 -2.67
N PHE A 251 -1.07 2.73 -1.60
CA PHE A 251 -1.45 2.44 -0.22
C PHE A 251 -1.67 3.72 0.57
N THR A 252 -2.36 3.61 1.70
CA THR A 252 -2.69 4.77 2.54
C THR A 252 -2.10 4.60 3.93
N LEU A 253 -1.64 5.72 4.49
CA LEU A 253 -1.18 5.84 5.86
C LEU A 253 -1.89 7.01 6.55
N PRO A 254 -2.08 6.99 7.88
CA PRO A 254 -2.59 8.13 8.65
C PRO A 254 -1.74 9.39 8.42
N GLU A 255 -2.38 10.57 8.33
CA GLU A 255 -1.68 11.83 8.08
C GLU A 255 -0.63 12.17 9.15
N GLN A 256 -0.83 11.72 10.40
CA GLN A 256 0.10 11.94 11.51
C GLN A 256 1.48 11.35 11.23
N GLN A 257 1.55 10.30 10.40
CA GLN A 257 2.81 9.63 10.04
C GLN A 257 3.59 10.36 8.94
N LEU A 258 2.95 11.31 8.23
CA LEU A 258 3.59 12.04 7.13
C LEU A 258 4.86 12.77 7.57
N GLN A 259 4.81 13.41 8.74
CA GLN A 259 5.98 14.14 9.24
C GLN A 259 7.14 13.20 9.57
N GLN A 260 6.85 12.03 10.13
CA GLN A 260 7.86 11.01 10.42
C GLN A 260 8.49 10.47 9.12
N ILE A 261 7.66 10.17 8.11
CA ILE A 261 8.14 9.71 6.79
C ILE A 261 9.10 10.75 6.18
N ARG A 262 8.72 12.04 6.20
CA ARG A 262 9.54 13.12 5.64
C ARG A 262 10.85 13.34 6.38
N GLN A 263 10.88 13.12 7.70
CA GLN A 263 12.10 13.25 8.53
C GLN A 263 13.11 12.13 8.27
N HIS A 264 12.62 10.92 7.96
CA HIS A 264 13.46 9.74 7.73
C HIS A 264 13.67 9.44 6.24
N MET A 265 13.12 10.29 5.35
CA MET A 265 13.31 10.11 3.91
C MET A 265 14.77 10.34 3.52
N PRO A 266 15.44 9.37 2.89
CA PRO A 266 16.79 9.52 2.38
C PRO A 266 16.87 10.65 1.34
N ALA A 267 18.07 11.17 1.09
CA ALA A 267 18.28 12.26 0.13
C ALA A 267 17.89 11.89 -1.32
N ASP A 268 17.96 10.61 -1.65
CA ASP A 268 17.52 10.04 -2.95
C ASP A 268 16.01 9.73 -2.98
N GLY A 269 15.30 9.92 -1.86
CA GLY A 269 13.88 9.68 -1.75
C GLY A 269 13.47 8.19 -1.73
N ALA A 270 14.42 7.26 -1.83
CA ALA A 270 14.17 5.84 -1.99
C ALA A 270 14.00 5.13 -0.64
N MET A 271 12.78 5.06 -0.12
CA MET A 271 12.45 4.25 1.05
C MET A 271 12.03 2.84 0.63
N THR A 272 12.57 1.83 1.30
CA THR A 272 12.22 0.43 1.05
C THR A 272 10.77 0.15 1.48
N THR A 273 10.04 -0.55 0.63
CA THR A 273 8.67 -0.99 0.87
C THR A 273 8.53 -2.47 0.65
N LEU A 274 7.76 -3.15 1.49
CA LEU A 274 7.44 -4.56 1.35
C LEU A 274 5.96 -4.72 1.04
N ALA A 275 5.65 -5.48 0.01
CA ALA A 275 4.29 -5.96 -0.26
C ALA A 275 4.15 -7.36 0.33
N ILE A 276 3.17 -7.55 1.21
CA ILE A 276 2.94 -8.78 1.97
C ILE A 276 1.56 -9.30 1.62
N ASP A 277 1.39 -10.62 1.69
CA ASP A 277 0.11 -11.25 1.47
C ASP A 277 -0.94 -10.81 2.53
N ARG A 278 -2.19 -11.10 2.26
CA ARG A 278 -3.32 -10.70 3.10
C ARG A 278 -3.25 -11.28 4.52
N ASP A 279 -2.60 -12.43 4.66
CA ASP A 279 -2.47 -13.17 5.92
C ASP A 279 -1.22 -12.74 6.72
N ASN A 280 -0.45 -11.76 6.25
CA ASN A 280 0.81 -11.28 6.84
C ASN A 280 1.88 -12.37 7.02
N ARG A 281 1.85 -13.41 6.17
CA ARG A 281 2.78 -14.56 6.31
C ARG A 281 3.96 -14.49 5.37
N ASN A 282 3.72 -14.00 4.13
CA ASN A 282 4.74 -14.07 3.08
C ASN A 282 4.97 -12.70 2.46
N VAL A 283 6.23 -12.32 2.34
CA VAL A 283 6.63 -11.16 1.53
C VAL A 283 6.49 -11.56 0.06
N LEU A 284 5.61 -10.87 -0.66
CA LEU A 284 5.35 -11.11 -2.07
C LEU A 284 6.43 -10.46 -2.93
N SER A 285 6.81 -9.22 -2.59
CA SER A 285 7.83 -8.47 -3.33
C SER A 285 8.39 -7.34 -2.47
N GLU A 286 9.64 -6.98 -2.75
CA GLU A 286 10.29 -5.79 -2.24
C GLU A 286 10.31 -4.72 -3.34
N GLY A 287 10.10 -3.47 -2.94
CA GLY A 287 10.03 -2.32 -3.83
C GLY A 287 10.50 -1.05 -3.17
N THR A 288 10.30 0.06 -3.84
CA THR A 288 10.68 1.39 -3.37
C THR A 288 9.50 2.35 -3.39
N LEU A 289 9.43 3.23 -2.39
CA LEU A 289 8.48 4.34 -2.39
C LEU A 289 8.84 5.27 -3.54
N ALA A 290 7.89 5.48 -4.46
CA ALA A 290 8.08 6.32 -5.62
C ALA A 290 7.53 7.73 -5.42
N VAL A 291 6.36 7.84 -4.80
CA VAL A 291 5.63 9.11 -4.66
C VAL A 291 4.85 9.14 -3.36
N ILE A 292 4.88 10.29 -2.70
CA ILE A 292 3.91 10.68 -1.67
C ILE A 292 2.96 11.65 -2.34
N ASP A 293 1.65 11.42 -2.25
CA ASP A 293 0.65 12.31 -2.81
C ASP A 293 0.78 13.72 -2.21
N ASN A 294 0.45 14.73 -3.00
CA ASN A 294 0.49 16.12 -2.58
C ASN A 294 -0.78 16.57 -1.83
N GLN A 295 -1.75 15.68 -1.69
CA GLN A 295 -3.03 15.95 -1.03
C GLN A 295 -3.32 14.89 0.04
N ILE A 296 -3.86 15.35 1.17
CA ILE A 296 -4.43 14.49 2.21
C ILE A 296 -5.91 14.32 1.91
N ASP A 297 -6.38 13.09 1.98
CA ASP A 297 -7.81 12.81 1.91
C ASP A 297 -8.46 13.23 3.24
N VAL A 298 -9.14 14.37 3.22
CA VAL A 298 -9.76 14.96 4.41
C VAL A 298 -10.95 14.14 4.95
N THR A 299 -11.49 13.24 4.11
CA THR A 299 -12.63 12.37 4.49
C THR A 299 -12.16 11.25 5.41
N THR A 300 -10.96 10.73 5.16
CA THR A 300 -10.38 9.59 5.88
C THR A 300 -9.21 9.98 6.78
N GLY A 301 -8.69 11.23 6.67
CA GLY A 301 -7.49 11.67 7.40
C GLY A 301 -6.23 10.89 7.01
N THR A 302 -6.15 10.45 5.75
CA THR A 302 -5.03 9.63 5.27
C THR A 302 -4.27 10.30 4.14
N ILE A 303 -2.97 9.98 4.05
CA ILE A 303 -2.13 10.32 2.91
C ILE A 303 -1.95 9.11 2.02
N ARG A 304 -1.97 9.32 0.71
CA ARG A 304 -1.80 8.30 -0.30
C ARG A 304 -0.33 8.22 -0.73
N LEU A 305 0.20 7.00 -0.79
CA LEU A 305 1.57 6.73 -1.21
C LEU A 305 1.55 5.74 -2.37
N LYS A 306 2.54 5.86 -3.25
CA LYS A 306 2.73 4.93 -4.38
C LYS A 306 4.12 4.35 -4.31
N ALA A 307 4.21 3.02 -4.26
CA ALA A 307 5.46 2.27 -4.35
C ALA A 307 5.56 1.53 -5.67
N THR A 308 6.78 1.32 -6.16
CA THR A 308 7.08 0.60 -7.39
C THR A 308 7.81 -0.69 -7.08
N PHE A 309 7.38 -1.77 -7.73
CA PHE A 309 7.92 -3.13 -7.59
C PHE A 309 8.32 -3.68 -8.94
N GLN A 310 9.43 -4.41 -9.02
CA GLN A 310 9.89 -5.02 -10.27
C GLN A 310 8.99 -6.15 -10.76
N ASN A 311 8.34 -6.86 -9.84
CA ASN A 311 7.37 -7.92 -10.11
C ASN A 311 7.86 -9.00 -11.10
N LYS A 312 9.12 -9.41 -10.99
CA LYS A 312 9.72 -10.40 -11.90
C LYS A 312 8.96 -11.74 -11.87
N ASP A 313 8.51 -12.13 -10.69
CA ASP A 313 7.82 -13.41 -10.45
C ASP A 313 6.30 -13.34 -10.69
N LEU A 314 5.76 -12.18 -11.09
CA LEU A 314 4.32 -11.93 -11.31
C LEU A 314 3.44 -12.29 -10.09
N LYS A 315 3.97 -12.16 -8.88
CA LYS A 315 3.21 -12.40 -7.64
C LYS A 315 2.22 -11.28 -7.33
N LEU A 316 2.47 -10.08 -7.83
CA LEU A 316 1.57 -8.94 -7.72
C LEU A 316 0.73 -8.84 -8.99
N TRP A 317 -0.59 -8.74 -8.81
CA TRP A 317 -1.55 -8.65 -9.90
C TRP A 317 -2.44 -7.41 -9.74
N PRO A 318 -2.72 -6.66 -10.82
CA PRO A 318 -3.59 -5.48 -10.75
C PRO A 318 -4.95 -5.80 -10.14
N GLY A 319 -5.40 -4.93 -9.21
CA GLY A 319 -6.63 -5.12 -8.45
C GLY A 319 -6.47 -5.96 -7.16
N GLN A 320 -5.31 -6.58 -6.94
CA GLN A 320 -5.05 -7.34 -5.71
C GLN A 320 -4.87 -6.38 -4.51
N PHE A 321 -5.43 -6.76 -3.36
CA PHE A 321 -5.15 -6.10 -2.09
C PHE A 321 -3.95 -6.76 -1.41
N VAL A 322 -3.04 -5.94 -0.92
CA VAL A 322 -1.80 -6.35 -0.24
C VAL A 322 -1.58 -5.51 1.00
N ASN A 323 -0.98 -6.11 2.01
CA ASN A 323 -0.50 -5.35 3.16
C ASN A 323 0.87 -4.75 2.80
N MET A 324 1.02 -3.46 3.09
CA MET A 324 2.23 -2.72 2.79
C MET A 324 2.97 -2.41 4.06
N ARG A 325 4.28 -2.62 4.06
CA ARG A 325 5.18 -2.17 5.11
C ARG A 325 6.20 -1.20 4.53
N LEU A 326 6.16 0.04 4.99
CA LEU A 326 7.16 1.06 4.64
C LEU A 326 8.23 1.06 5.72
N LEU A 327 9.47 0.76 5.37
CA LEU A 327 10.61 0.84 6.28
C LEU A 327 10.89 2.31 6.61
N LEU A 328 10.67 2.69 7.85
CA LEU A 328 10.93 4.05 8.31
C LEU A 328 12.40 4.22 8.67
N GLU A 329 12.89 3.37 9.58
CA GLU A 329 14.28 3.34 10.03
C GLU A 329 14.66 1.95 10.55
N THR A 330 15.95 1.69 10.67
CA THR A 330 16.47 0.54 11.39
C THR A 330 17.17 1.07 12.65
N ARG A 331 16.66 0.67 13.83
CA ARG A 331 17.18 1.14 15.11
C ARG A 331 17.94 0.01 15.81
N ASN A 332 19.21 0.28 16.14
CA ASN A 332 20.00 -0.63 16.95
C ASN A 332 19.69 -0.41 18.43
N GLY A 333 19.33 -1.47 19.14
CA GLY A 333 18.99 -1.37 20.55
C GLY A 333 18.81 -2.71 21.26
N PRO A 334 18.63 -2.67 22.60
CA PRO A 334 18.35 -3.87 23.40
C PRO A 334 16.97 -4.43 23.07
N VAL A 335 16.94 -5.71 22.71
CA VAL A 335 15.74 -6.46 22.30
C VAL A 335 15.48 -7.59 23.27
N VAL A 336 14.23 -7.77 23.63
CA VAL A 336 13.73 -8.85 24.48
C VAL A 336 12.46 -9.46 23.87
N PRO A 337 12.11 -10.72 24.17
CA PRO A 337 10.78 -11.24 23.85
C PRO A 337 9.68 -10.34 24.43
N ALA A 338 8.61 -10.09 23.69
CA ALA A 338 7.52 -9.22 24.15
C ALA A 338 6.88 -9.68 25.46
N SER A 339 6.97 -10.98 25.81
CA SER A 339 6.50 -11.53 27.08
C SER A 339 7.24 -10.98 28.31
N VAL A 340 8.45 -10.44 28.14
CA VAL A 340 9.24 -9.81 29.22
C VAL A 340 8.62 -8.51 29.71
N VAL A 341 7.92 -7.79 28.80
CA VAL A 341 7.29 -6.50 29.11
C VAL A 341 6.04 -6.75 29.95
N GLN A 342 6.02 -6.18 31.15
CA GLN A 342 4.89 -6.21 32.05
C GLN A 342 4.31 -4.81 32.20
N HIS A 343 2.97 -4.72 32.25
CA HIS A 343 2.28 -3.45 32.44
C HIS A 343 1.86 -3.27 33.91
N GLY A 344 2.25 -2.17 34.50
CA GLY A 344 1.91 -1.82 35.87
C GLY A 344 1.23 -0.45 35.99
N PRO A 345 0.76 -0.08 37.20
CA PRO A 345 0.13 1.20 37.42
C PRO A 345 1.06 2.40 37.16
N ASP A 346 2.38 2.20 37.35
CA ASP A 346 3.41 3.22 37.16
C ASP A 346 4.07 3.19 35.79
N GLY A 347 3.60 2.32 34.88
CA GLY A 347 4.13 2.14 33.53
C GLY A 347 4.66 0.73 33.27
N ASP A 348 5.43 0.61 32.17
CA ASP A 348 6.01 -0.68 31.74
C ASP A 348 7.23 -1.01 32.55
N PHE A 349 7.37 -2.30 32.89
CA PHE A 349 8.51 -2.80 33.66
C PHE A 349 8.92 -4.20 33.20
N ALA A 350 10.14 -4.61 33.54
CA ALA A 350 10.65 -5.96 33.36
C ALA A 350 11.21 -6.49 34.67
N PHE A 351 11.19 -7.82 34.86
CA PHE A 351 11.92 -8.47 35.93
C PHE A 351 13.35 -8.81 35.49
N VAL A 352 14.34 -8.16 36.06
CA VAL A 352 15.76 -8.43 35.87
C VAL A 352 16.25 -9.38 36.96
N ILE A 353 17.04 -10.38 36.59
CA ILE A 353 17.61 -11.36 37.51
C ILE A 353 19.01 -10.90 37.89
N SER A 354 19.18 -10.54 39.17
CA SER A 354 20.46 -10.21 39.78
C SER A 354 20.68 -11.07 41.03
N ASN A 355 21.77 -11.81 41.05
CA ASN A 355 22.12 -12.70 42.19
C ASN A 355 20.98 -13.65 42.60
N LEU A 356 20.34 -14.31 41.61
CA LEU A 356 19.17 -15.20 41.79
C LEU A 356 17.98 -14.52 42.46
N THR A 357 17.85 -13.23 42.32
CA THR A 357 16.74 -12.43 42.84
C THR A 357 16.13 -11.62 41.71
N ALA A 358 14.80 -11.65 41.57
CA ALA A 358 14.06 -10.86 40.58
C ALA A 358 13.88 -9.44 41.11
N GLN A 359 14.38 -8.47 40.38
CA GLN A 359 14.21 -7.04 40.66
C GLN A 359 13.31 -6.43 39.61
N VAL A 360 12.40 -5.56 40.01
CA VAL A 360 11.57 -4.79 39.08
C VAL A 360 12.37 -3.63 38.51
N GLN A 361 12.49 -3.55 37.23
CA GLN A 361 13.16 -2.47 36.53
C GLN A 361 12.17 -1.76 35.61
N PRO A 362 11.89 -0.47 35.81
CA PRO A 362 11.08 0.32 34.88
C PRO A 362 11.74 0.35 33.51
N ILE A 363 10.95 0.16 32.46
CA ILE A 363 11.43 0.17 31.07
C ILE A 363 10.59 1.09 30.24
N LYS A 364 11.17 1.60 29.17
CA LYS A 364 10.45 2.31 28.13
C LYS A 364 10.56 1.52 26.83
N VAL A 365 9.43 1.03 26.34
CA VAL A 365 9.36 0.27 25.10
C VAL A 365 9.28 1.24 23.92
N ALA A 366 10.19 1.10 22.95
CA ALA A 366 10.21 1.90 21.74
C ALA A 366 9.28 1.33 20.66
N HIS A 367 9.34 0.00 20.47
CA HIS A 367 8.57 -0.69 19.43
C HIS A 367 8.38 -2.16 19.79
N VAL A 368 7.25 -2.73 19.38
CA VAL A 368 6.97 -4.17 19.52
C VAL A 368 6.55 -4.70 18.15
N ASP A 369 7.28 -5.64 17.61
CA ASP A 369 6.95 -6.33 16.36
C ASP A 369 7.39 -7.79 16.41
N ASN A 370 6.65 -8.69 15.76
CA ASN A 370 6.96 -10.12 15.65
C ASN A 370 7.28 -10.83 16.97
N GLY A 371 6.62 -10.43 18.08
CA GLY A 371 6.85 -11.03 19.40
C GLY A 371 8.15 -10.59 20.08
N GLN A 372 8.83 -9.59 19.56
CA GLN A 372 9.99 -8.94 20.16
C GLN A 372 9.68 -7.51 20.54
N ALA A 373 10.27 -7.03 21.64
CA ALA A 373 10.17 -5.66 22.11
C ALA A 373 11.56 -5.00 22.06
N LEU A 374 11.66 -3.89 21.35
CA LEU A 374 12.80 -2.99 21.37
C LEU A 374 12.66 -2.05 22.55
N ILE A 375 13.64 -2.02 23.42
CA ILE A 375 13.66 -1.21 24.64
C ILE A 375 14.45 0.07 24.40
N GLU A 376 13.83 1.22 24.66
CA GLU A 376 14.49 2.52 24.55
C GLU A 376 15.33 2.85 25.78
N GLN A 377 14.80 2.52 26.97
CA GLN A 377 15.44 2.80 28.24
C GLN A 377 15.10 1.71 29.26
N GLY A 378 16.03 1.45 30.17
CA GLY A 378 15.79 0.61 31.31
C GLY A 378 16.44 -0.78 31.24
N LEU A 379 16.92 -1.25 30.10
CA LEU A 379 17.67 -2.52 29.98
C LEU A 379 18.97 -2.30 29.18
N THR A 380 19.97 -3.09 29.52
CA THR A 380 21.26 -3.13 28.83
C THR A 380 21.52 -4.51 28.22
N ALA A 381 22.24 -4.56 27.12
CA ALA A 381 22.61 -5.83 26.50
C ALA A 381 23.41 -6.71 27.46
N GLY A 382 23.08 -8.00 27.49
CA GLY A 382 23.70 -8.97 28.40
C GLY A 382 22.99 -9.15 29.74
N GLU A 383 22.04 -8.29 30.11
CA GLU A 383 21.23 -8.49 31.31
C GLU A 383 20.33 -9.71 31.18
N GLN A 384 20.14 -10.43 32.31
CA GLN A 384 19.21 -11.54 32.37
C GLN A 384 17.83 -11.06 32.81
N VAL A 385 16.82 -11.38 32.02
CA VAL A 385 15.41 -11.02 32.25
C VAL A 385 14.54 -12.26 32.36
N VAL A 386 13.37 -12.13 32.99
CA VAL A 386 12.41 -13.22 33.12
C VAL A 386 11.51 -13.23 31.89
N VAL A 387 11.55 -14.31 31.10
CA VAL A 387 10.71 -14.50 29.90
C VAL A 387 9.40 -15.17 30.26
N ASP A 388 9.41 -16.09 31.25
CA ASP A 388 8.20 -16.79 31.70
C ASP A 388 8.27 -17.08 33.20
N GLY A 389 7.10 -17.15 33.87
CA GLY A 389 6.97 -17.32 35.31
C GLY A 389 6.80 -16.03 36.12
N GLN A 390 6.75 -14.87 35.47
CA GLN A 390 6.66 -13.53 36.07
C GLN A 390 5.41 -13.34 36.94
N TYR A 391 4.29 -14.00 36.64
CA TYR A 391 3.03 -13.86 37.40
C TYR A 391 3.11 -14.35 38.87
N LYS A 392 4.17 -15.08 39.24
CA LYS A 392 4.44 -15.55 40.61
C LYS A 392 5.47 -14.69 41.33
N LEU A 393 6.07 -13.72 40.62
CA LEU A 393 7.15 -12.91 41.18
C LEU A 393 6.60 -11.67 41.89
N GLN A 394 7.24 -11.36 42.97
CA GLN A 394 7.16 -10.07 43.67
C GLN A 394 8.55 -9.41 43.69
N PRO A 395 8.65 -8.09 43.81
CA PRO A 395 9.92 -7.42 43.92
C PRO A 395 10.78 -8.08 45.02
N GLY A 396 12.00 -8.53 44.70
CA GLY A 396 12.88 -9.21 45.62
C GLY A 396 12.67 -10.73 45.79
N SER A 397 11.79 -11.36 45.01
CA SER A 397 11.59 -12.80 45.02
C SER A 397 12.84 -13.55 44.59
N LYS A 398 13.21 -14.63 45.34
CA LYS A 398 14.26 -15.55 44.90
C LYS A 398 13.78 -16.37 43.70
N VAL A 399 14.58 -16.48 42.66
CA VAL A 399 14.29 -17.25 41.45
C VAL A 399 15.11 -18.54 41.40
N LYS A 400 14.50 -19.60 40.89
CA LYS A 400 15.18 -20.86 40.56
C LYS A 400 15.27 -20.93 39.03
N LEU A 401 16.50 -20.92 38.53
CA LEU A 401 16.76 -21.12 37.10
C LEU A 401 16.59 -22.60 36.75
N PRO A 402 16.08 -22.95 35.59
CA PRO A 402 16.05 -24.33 35.12
C PRO A 402 17.49 -24.85 35.02
N GLU A 403 17.73 -26.02 35.59
CA GLU A 403 19.01 -26.72 35.40
C GLU A 403 19.16 -26.99 33.89
N PRO A 404 20.35 -26.75 33.29
CA PRO A 404 20.59 -27.12 31.92
C PRO A 404 20.29 -28.62 31.78
N LYS A 405 19.26 -28.98 31.02
CA LYS A 405 19.11 -30.37 30.59
C LYS A 405 20.34 -30.69 29.75
N GLU A 406 21.28 -31.43 30.35
CA GLU A 406 22.27 -32.14 29.58
C GLU A 406 21.52 -32.86 28.46
N SER A 407 21.87 -32.55 27.22
CA SER A 407 21.36 -33.23 26.06
C SER A 407 21.71 -34.70 26.18
N GLY A 408 20.80 -35.44 26.82
CA GLY A 408 20.91 -36.89 26.98
C GLY A 408 21.05 -37.52 25.61
N GLY A 409 22.13 -38.26 25.47
CA GLY A 409 22.59 -38.89 24.29
C GLY A 409 21.49 -39.58 23.48
N GLN A 410 21.62 -39.47 22.21
CA GLN A 410 20.92 -40.26 21.23
C GLN A 410 20.95 -41.74 21.65
N GLN A 411 19.82 -42.24 22.13
CA GLN A 411 19.57 -43.69 22.21
C GLN A 411 19.54 -44.18 20.78
N ALA A 412 20.58 -44.91 20.44
CA ALA A 412 20.65 -45.70 19.20
C ALA A 412 19.39 -46.59 19.07
N PRO A 413 18.81 -46.71 17.89
CA PRO A 413 17.64 -47.56 17.68
C PRO A 413 17.99 -49.00 17.97
N ARG A 414 17.36 -49.61 18.98
CA ARG A 414 17.43 -51.05 19.27
C ARG A 414 16.88 -51.77 18.02
N SER A 415 17.75 -52.54 17.38
CA SER A 415 17.45 -53.51 16.34
C SER A 415 16.45 -54.55 16.87
N SER A 416 15.23 -54.56 16.30
CA SER A 416 14.25 -55.63 16.51
C SER A 416 14.70 -56.91 15.83
N PRO A 417 14.51 -58.12 16.46
CA PRO A 417 14.94 -59.35 15.84
C PRO A 417 14.01 -59.74 14.68
N ARG A 418 14.67 -60.13 13.62
CA ARG A 418 14.16 -60.63 12.34
C ARG A 418 13.27 -61.84 12.57
N SER A 419 11.98 -61.74 12.30
CA SER A 419 11.07 -62.88 12.19
C SER A 419 11.29 -63.63 10.88
N LYS A 420 11.39 -64.94 11.00
CA LYS A 420 11.62 -65.90 9.92
C LYS A 420 10.50 -65.92 8.90
N ALA A 421 10.87 -65.91 7.64
CA ALA A 421 10.02 -66.20 6.50
C ALA A 421 9.53 -67.64 6.53
N SER A 422 8.28 -67.89 6.15
CA SER A 422 7.74 -69.17 5.70
C SER A 422 7.40 -69.08 4.21
N PRO A 423 7.59 -70.18 3.45
CA PRO A 423 7.55 -70.15 1.99
C PRO A 423 6.12 -70.30 1.42
N PRO A 424 5.95 -70.10 0.11
CA PRO A 424 4.65 -69.95 -0.54
C PRO A 424 4.02 -71.29 -0.90
N SER A 425 2.69 -71.29 -0.91
CA SER A 425 1.84 -72.23 -1.67
C SER A 425 0.90 -71.46 -2.54
#